data_859d9ab50a6994b6421556e7bd59c23f
#
_entry.id   859d9ab50a6994b6421556e7bd59c23f
#
_cell.length_a   1.000
_cell.length_b   1.000
_cell.length_c   1.000
_cell.angle_alpha   90.00
_cell.angle_beta   90.00
_cell.angle_gamma   90.00
#
_symmetry.space_group_name_H-M   'P 1'
#
loop_
_entity.id
_entity.type
_entity.pdbx_description
1 polymer ?
#
loop_
_entity_poly.entity_id
_entity_poly.type
_entity_poly.pdbx_seq_one_letter_code
_entity_poly.pdbx_strand_id
1 'polypeptide(L)'
;MPARVDIGRFAKKAMSVADKRVEIQLGKVGALERIRSATGFDLAGYERVLDNYGVRHTMKQHGSQAQELRRGQIAVTLDDFGLIPLITAEPDLILHDGKNKVGRDVIVFAKTIDGIGYRHVEEIRSGKRLVVTDSMRKKKGAWGS
;
A
#
# COMPACT_ATOMS: atom_id res chain seq x y z
N MET A 1 10.50 -0.61 13.34
CA MET A 1 10.14 -0.97 11.95
C MET A 1 10.25 -2.47 11.76
N PRO A 2 9.16 -3.19 11.40
CA PRO A 2 9.25 -4.62 11.15
C PRO A 2 10.07 -4.92 9.90
N ALA A 3 10.72 -6.07 9.90
CA ALA A 3 11.47 -6.55 8.75
C ALA A 3 10.50 -7.02 7.64
N ARG A 4 10.99 -7.03 6.41
CA ARG A 4 10.21 -7.48 5.24
C ARG A 4 9.56 -8.85 5.46
N VAL A 5 10.32 -9.80 6.02
CA VAL A 5 9.84 -11.16 6.27
C VAL A 5 8.71 -11.18 7.32
N ASP A 6 8.76 -10.29 8.30
CA ASP A 6 7.73 -10.21 9.34
C ASP A 6 6.41 -9.66 8.77
N ILE A 7 6.50 -8.70 7.86
CA ILE A 7 5.33 -8.15 7.18
C ILE A 7 4.68 -9.23 6.31
N GLY A 8 5.46 -9.99 5.58
CA GLY A 8 4.96 -11.12 4.77
C GLY A 8 4.28 -12.18 5.63
N ARG A 9 4.84 -12.50 6.80
CA ARG A 9 4.22 -13.43 7.75
C ARG A 9 2.88 -12.91 8.27
N PHE A 10 2.85 -11.64 8.61
CA PHE A 10 1.59 -11.00 9.01
C PHE A 10 0.54 -11.14 7.92
N ALA A 11 0.90 -10.83 6.67
CA ALA A 11 -0.01 -10.91 5.54
C ALA A 11 -0.61 -12.31 5.38
N LYS A 12 0.21 -13.35 5.53
CA LYS A 12 -0.26 -14.75 5.46
C LYS A 12 -1.30 -15.06 6.53
N LYS A 13 -1.05 -14.63 7.78
CA LYS A 13 -1.99 -14.81 8.88
C LYS A 13 -3.27 -13.99 8.66
N ALA A 14 -3.11 -12.77 8.16
CA ALA A 14 -4.21 -11.85 7.96
C ALA A 14 -5.24 -12.38 6.94
N MET A 15 -4.82 -13.19 5.98
CA MET A 15 -5.73 -13.79 5.00
C MET A 15 -6.82 -14.63 5.64
N SER A 16 -6.58 -15.25 6.78
CA SER A 16 -7.54 -16.09 7.46
C SER A 16 -8.38 -15.38 8.52
N VAL A 17 -8.18 -14.06 8.69
CA VAL A 17 -8.90 -13.28 9.70
C VAL A 17 -9.90 -12.37 9.01
N ALA A 18 -11.20 -12.66 9.16
CA ALA A 18 -12.28 -11.91 8.51
C ALA A 18 -13.23 -11.23 9.51
N ASP A 19 -13.27 -11.70 10.75
CA ASP A 19 -14.29 -11.33 11.73
C ASP A 19 -13.89 -10.19 12.67
N LYS A 20 -12.62 -9.79 12.61
CA LYS A 20 -12.08 -8.68 13.43
C LYS A 20 -10.91 -8.04 12.71
N ARG A 21 -10.59 -6.82 13.12
CA ARG A 21 -9.42 -6.12 12.59
C ARG A 21 -8.15 -6.57 13.31
N VAL A 22 -7.13 -6.94 12.55
CA VAL A 22 -5.77 -7.14 13.03
C VAL A 22 -4.84 -6.29 12.18
N GLU A 23 -3.78 -5.77 12.76
CA GLU A 23 -2.88 -4.89 12.04
C GLU A 23 -1.42 -5.07 12.47
N ILE A 24 -0.51 -4.69 11.59
CA ILE A 24 0.91 -4.53 11.89
C ILE A 24 1.28 -3.07 11.66
N GLN A 25 2.01 -2.48 12.60
CA GLN A 25 2.52 -1.13 12.47
C GLN A 25 3.80 -1.14 11.65
N LEU A 26 3.87 -0.26 10.65
CA LEU A 26 5.01 -0.15 9.75
C LEU A 26 5.90 1.06 10.08
N GLY A 27 5.59 1.78 11.16
CA GLY A 27 6.35 2.92 11.63
C GLY A 27 5.72 4.25 11.24
N LYS A 28 6.36 5.33 11.67
CA LYS A 28 5.92 6.69 11.35
C LYS A 28 6.08 6.95 9.85
N VAL A 29 5.14 7.72 9.30
CA VAL A 29 5.23 8.16 7.91
C VAL A 29 6.47 9.00 7.72
N GLY A 30 7.31 8.63 6.75
CA GLY A 30 8.48 9.38 6.32
C GLY A 30 8.21 10.15 5.03
N ALA A 31 9.28 10.61 4.37
CA ALA A 31 9.21 11.35 3.11
C ALA A 31 8.21 12.50 3.15
N LEU A 32 8.12 13.19 4.31
CA LEU A 32 7.07 14.17 4.60
C LEU A 32 7.05 15.33 3.60
N GLU A 33 8.23 15.84 3.21
CA GLU A 33 8.33 16.95 2.25
C GLU A 33 7.86 16.54 0.86
N ARG A 34 8.21 15.34 0.43
CA ARG A 34 7.77 14.84 -0.89
C ARG A 34 6.26 14.64 -0.92
N ILE A 35 5.69 14.11 0.16
CA ILE A 35 4.24 13.91 0.28
C ILE A 35 3.55 15.27 0.25
N ARG A 36 4.03 16.24 1.02
CA ARG A 36 3.44 17.59 1.05
C ARG A 36 3.52 18.26 -0.32
N SER A 37 4.67 18.19 -0.98
CA SER A 37 4.84 18.79 -2.30
C SER A 37 3.94 18.16 -3.35
N ALA A 38 3.76 16.85 -3.30
CA ALA A 38 2.95 16.13 -4.29
C ALA A 38 1.45 16.20 -4.02
N THR A 39 1.04 16.27 -2.76
CA THR A 39 -0.37 16.09 -2.37
C THR A 39 -0.96 17.23 -1.56
N GLY A 40 -0.14 18.06 -0.93
CA GLY A 40 -0.58 19.10 -0.01
C GLY A 40 -0.82 18.58 1.42
N PHE A 41 -0.73 17.28 1.67
CA PHE A 41 -0.99 16.73 3.00
C PHE A 41 0.24 16.77 3.89
N ASP A 42 0.03 17.16 5.15
CA ASP A 42 1.02 17.08 6.21
C ASP A 42 0.73 15.84 7.06
N LEU A 43 1.53 14.81 6.90
CA LEU A 43 1.37 13.54 7.59
C LEU A 43 2.35 13.36 8.76
N ALA A 44 2.93 14.47 9.26
CA ALA A 44 3.82 14.42 10.41
C ALA A 44 3.11 13.78 11.62
N GLY A 45 3.76 12.78 12.22
CA GLY A 45 3.20 12.08 13.37
C GLY A 45 2.20 10.97 13.05
N TYR A 46 1.86 10.79 11.77
CA TYR A 46 0.99 9.67 11.39
C TYR A 46 1.74 8.35 11.43
N GLU A 47 1.03 7.29 11.84
CA GLU A 47 1.54 5.91 11.76
C GLU A 47 1.06 5.26 10.46
N ARG A 48 1.95 4.50 9.84
CA ARG A 48 1.58 3.65 8.70
C ARG A 48 1.26 2.26 9.22
N VAL A 49 0.11 1.71 8.79
CA VAL A 49 -0.32 0.37 9.20
C VAL A 49 -0.79 -0.44 7.99
N LEU A 50 -0.60 -1.75 8.10
CA LEU A 50 -1.20 -2.74 7.20
C LEU A 50 -2.18 -3.56 8.03
N ASP A 51 -3.43 -3.66 7.59
CA ASP A 51 -4.41 -4.49 8.28
C ASP A 51 -4.90 -5.63 7.41
N ASN A 52 -5.64 -6.55 8.00
CA ASN A 52 -6.17 -7.72 7.29
C ASN A 52 -7.15 -7.33 6.18
N TYR A 53 -7.87 -6.23 6.33
CA TYR A 53 -8.81 -5.77 5.29
C TYR A 53 -8.05 -5.35 4.03
N GLY A 54 -6.96 -4.60 4.18
CA GLY A 54 -6.10 -4.21 3.07
C GLY A 54 -5.45 -5.40 2.37
N VAL A 55 -4.97 -6.38 3.15
CA VAL A 55 -4.39 -7.61 2.60
C VAL A 55 -5.46 -8.38 1.80
N ARG A 56 -6.61 -8.64 2.41
CA ARG A 56 -7.68 -9.43 1.79
C ARG A 56 -8.26 -8.74 0.56
N HIS A 57 -8.48 -7.42 0.64
CA HIS A 57 -8.96 -6.64 -0.49
C HIS A 57 -7.99 -6.70 -1.68
N THR A 58 -6.70 -6.51 -1.42
CA THR A 58 -5.67 -6.61 -2.45
C THR A 58 -5.66 -7.99 -3.10
N MET A 59 -5.65 -9.05 -2.29
CA MET A 59 -5.57 -10.41 -2.82
C MET A 59 -6.82 -10.80 -3.60
N LYS A 60 -7.99 -10.33 -3.16
CA LYS A 60 -9.25 -10.56 -3.89
C LYS A 60 -9.26 -9.88 -5.25
N GLN A 61 -8.77 -8.65 -5.33
CA GLN A 61 -8.80 -7.84 -6.56
C GLN A 61 -7.59 -8.07 -7.47
N HIS A 62 -6.43 -8.36 -6.93
CA HIS A 62 -5.15 -8.36 -7.64
C HIS A 62 -4.28 -9.60 -7.37
N GLY A 63 -4.81 -10.61 -6.71
CA GLY A 63 -4.07 -11.84 -6.39
C GLY A 63 -4.26 -12.96 -7.40
N SER A 64 -5.10 -12.81 -8.40
CA SER A 64 -5.37 -13.84 -9.41
C SER A 64 -4.54 -13.59 -10.67
N GLN A 65 -3.66 -14.52 -11.02
CA GLN A 65 -2.81 -14.43 -12.20
C GLN A 65 -3.64 -14.28 -13.48
N ALA A 66 -4.71 -15.04 -13.62
CA ALA A 66 -5.56 -15.01 -14.82
C ALA A 66 -6.24 -13.64 -14.98
N GLN A 67 -6.77 -13.07 -13.90
CA GLN A 67 -7.40 -11.75 -13.94
C GLN A 67 -6.39 -10.65 -14.21
N GLU A 68 -5.22 -10.71 -13.58
CA GLU A 68 -4.20 -9.67 -13.73
C GLU A 68 -3.57 -9.68 -15.12
N LEU A 69 -3.40 -10.83 -15.74
CA LEU A 69 -2.93 -10.90 -17.12
C LEU A 69 -3.86 -10.17 -18.08
N ARG A 70 -5.17 -10.26 -17.87
CA ARG A 70 -6.14 -9.52 -18.70
C ARG A 70 -6.01 -8.01 -18.57
N ARG A 71 -5.52 -7.53 -17.44
CA ARG A 71 -5.29 -6.11 -17.16
C ARG A 71 -3.90 -5.64 -17.55
N GLY A 72 -3.05 -6.52 -18.09
CA GLY A 72 -1.65 -6.22 -18.34
C GLY A 72 -0.83 -6.12 -17.05
N GLN A 73 -1.26 -6.79 -15.99
CA GLN A 73 -0.65 -6.74 -14.66
C GLN A 73 -0.20 -8.13 -14.22
N ILE A 74 0.56 -8.16 -13.13
CA ILE A 74 1.08 -9.39 -12.53
C ILE A 74 0.38 -9.59 -11.19
N ALA A 75 0.03 -10.83 -10.86
CA ALA A 75 -0.62 -11.13 -9.59
C ALA A 75 0.26 -10.71 -8.40
N VAL A 76 -0.35 -10.01 -7.45
CA VAL A 76 0.30 -9.66 -6.19
C VAL A 76 0.41 -10.92 -5.33
N THR A 77 1.53 -11.08 -4.65
CA THR A 77 1.75 -12.17 -3.69
C THR A 77 1.73 -11.63 -2.27
N LEU A 78 1.54 -12.50 -1.30
CA LEU A 78 1.55 -12.09 0.11
C LEU A 78 2.90 -11.52 0.54
N ASP A 79 4.01 -12.02 -0.03
CA ASP A 79 5.34 -11.51 0.26
C ASP A 79 5.54 -10.09 -0.26
N ASP A 80 4.78 -9.66 -1.26
CA ASP A 80 4.89 -8.31 -1.82
C ASP A 80 4.57 -7.22 -0.79
N PHE A 81 3.72 -7.52 0.20
CA PHE A 81 3.42 -6.54 1.25
C PHE A 81 4.66 -6.15 2.06
N GLY A 82 5.66 -7.01 2.11
CA GLY A 82 6.94 -6.70 2.75
C GLY A 82 7.71 -5.57 2.08
N LEU A 83 7.35 -5.21 0.84
CA LEU A 83 7.99 -4.12 0.10
C LEU A 83 7.39 -2.75 0.43
N ILE A 84 6.29 -2.67 1.16
CA ILE A 84 5.65 -1.39 1.49
C ILE A 84 6.63 -0.37 2.07
N PRO A 85 7.47 -0.71 3.06
CA PRO A 85 8.43 0.27 3.59
C PRO A 85 9.37 0.83 2.52
N LEU A 86 9.86 0.00 1.62
CA LEU A 86 10.75 0.45 0.54
C LEU A 86 10.01 1.34 -0.46
N ILE A 87 8.81 0.92 -0.88
CA ILE A 87 7.99 1.67 -1.84
C ILE A 87 7.67 3.06 -1.30
N THR A 88 7.35 3.17 -0.02
CA THR A 88 6.91 4.43 0.58
C THR A 88 8.06 5.32 1.07
N ALA A 89 9.24 4.74 1.35
CA ALA A 89 10.42 5.53 1.76
C ALA A 89 11.09 6.24 0.58
N GLU A 90 11.16 5.58 -0.56
CA GLU A 90 11.84 6.09 -1.75
C GLU A 90 10.99 5.90 -3.01
N PRO A 91 9.79 6.49 -3.05
CA PRO A 91 8.91 6.32 -4.21
C PRO A 91 9.46 7.05 -5.43
N ASP A 92 9.14 6.52 -6.61
CA ASP A 92 9.40 7.21 -7.87
C ASP A 92 8.32 8.25 -8.15
N LEU A 93 7.11 8.01 -7.64
CA LEU A 93 5.94 8.84 -7.89
C LEU A 93 5.03 8.84 -6.67
N ILE A 94 4.49 10.03 -6.32
CA ILE A 94 3.45 10.17 -5.29
C ILE A 94 2.30 10.97 -5.91
N LEU A 95 1.07 10.49 -5.74
CA LEU A 95 -0.13 11.15 -6.27
C LEU A 95 -1.21 11.21 -5.19
N HIS A 96 -2.01 12.29 -5.22
CA HIS A 96 -3.31 12.33 -4.55
C HIS A 96 -4.36 11.81 -5.53
N ASP A 97 -5.03 10.72 -5.20
CA ASP A 97 -6.00 10.06 -6.08
C ASP A 97 -7.44 10.29 -5.60
N GLY A 98 -7.73 11.52 -5.16
CA GLY A 98 -9.07 11.91 -4.76
C GLY A 98 -9.53 11.29 -3.46
N LYS A 99 -10.83 11.08 -3.34
CA LYS A 99 -11.47 10.49 -2.16
C LYS A 99 -12.11 9.15 -2.52
N ASN A 100 -12.06 8.20 -1.58
CA ASN A 100 -12.74 6.92 -1.75
C ASN A 100 -14.25 7.03 -1.41
N LYS A 101 -14.95 5.89 -1.44
CA LYS A 101 -16.41 5.85 -1.22
C LYS A 101 -16.85 6.35 0.14
N VAL A 102 -15.98 6.25 1.14
CA VAL A 102 -16.28 6.72 2.50
C VAL A 102 -15.80 8.15 2.76
N GLY A 103 -15.31 8.82 1.72
CA GLY A 103 -14.92 10.23 1.80
C GLY A 103 -13.53 10.48 2.34
N ARG A 104 -12.66 9.47 2.38
CA ARG A 104 -11.28 9.62 2.85
C ARG A 104 -10.34 9.85 1.68
N ASP A 105 -9.33 10.70 1.91
CA ASP A 105 -8.32 10.95 0.90
C ASP A 105 -7.43 9.74 0.68
N VAL A 106 -7.03 9.53 -0.57
CA VAL A 106 -6.26 8.38 -1.02
C VAL A 106 -4.96 8.88 -1.64
N ILE A 107 -3.84 8.31 -1.21
CA ILE A 107 -2.50 8.60 -1.75
C ILE A 107 -1.96 7.36 -2.43
N VAL A 108 -1.34 7.55 -3.59
CA VAL A 108 -0.70 6.50 -4.37
C VAL A 108 0.81 6.71 -4.34
N PHE A 109 1.54 5.63 -4.04
CA PHE A 109 2.99 5.56 -4.16
C PHE A 109 3.33 4.55 -5.25
N ALA A 110 4.18 4.92 -6.19
CA ALA A 110 4.65 4.01 -7.21
C ALA A 110 6.16 3.90 -7.16
N LYS A 111 6.68 2.70 -7.35
CA LYS A 111 8.11 2.44 -7.40
C LYS A 111 8.39 1.24 -8.27
N THR A 112 9.43 1.36 -9.11
CA THR A 112 9.93 0.24 -9.89
C THR A 112 11.10 -0.41 -9.15
N ILE A 113 11.00 -1.71 -8.92
CA ILE A 113 12.03 -2.51 -8.25
C ILE A 113 12.33 -3.70 -9.15
N ASP A 114 13.58 -3.83 -9.61
CA ASP A 114 14.02 -4.94 -10.48
C ASP A 114 13.10 -5.13 -11.70
N GLY A 115 12.71 -4.02 -12.33
CA GLY A 115 11.89 -4.05 -13.54
C GLY A 115 10.40 -4.23 -13.29
N ILE A 116 9.98 -4.43 -12.04
CA ILE A 116 8.56 -4.56 -11.67
C ILE A 116 8.09 -3.26 -11.04
N GLY A 117 7.03 -2.69 -11.61
CA GLY A 117 6.40 -1.47 -11.08
C GLY A 117 5.33 -1.82 -10.06
N TYR A 118 5.48 -1.32 -8.83
CA TYR A 118 4.51 -1.47 -7.75
C TYR A 118 3.71 -0.19 -7.62
N ARG A 119 2.39 -0.33 -7.44
CA ARG A 119 1.48 0.78 -7.17
C ARG A 119 0.78 0.48 -5.85
N HIS A 120 1.14 1.25 -4.82
CA HIS A 120 0.65 1.06 -3.46
C HIS A 120 -0.29 2.21 -3.11
N VAL A 121 -1.50 1.88 -2.72
CA VAL A 121 -2.56 2.84 -2.41
C VAL A 121 -2.81 2.85 -0.93
N GLU A 122 -2.79 4.04 -0.32
CA GLU A 122 -3.05 4.22 1.11
C GLU A 122 -4.21 5.16 1.34
N GLU A 123 -5.01 4.85 2.33
CA GLU A 123 -6.12 5.66 2.81
C GLU A 123 -5.67 6.46 4.02
N ILE A 124 -5.96 7.76 4.02
CA ILE A 124 -5.65 8.64 5.16
C ILE A 124 -6.83 8.63 6.13
N ARG A 125 -6.58 8.26 7.38
CA ARG A 125 -7.55 8.31 8.47
C ARG A 125 -7.14 9.39 9.46
N SER A 126 -7.52 10.63 9.16
CA SER A 126 -7.09 11.84 9.90
C SER A 126 -7.45 11.78 11.36
N GLY A 127 -8.66 11.32 11.69
CA GLY A 127 -9.13 11.26 13.08
C GLY A 127 -8.30 10.34 13.97
N LYS A 128 -7.64 9.36 13.40
CA LYS A 128 -6.77 8.41 14.11
C LYS A 128 -5.30 8.66 13.87
N ARG A 129 -4.96 9.59 12.98
CA ARG A 129 -3.61 9.88 12.51
C ARG A 129 -2.91 8.62 11.99
N LEU A 130 -3.62 7.90 11.12
CA LEU A 130 -3.13 6.69 10.48
C LEU A 130 -3.17 6.83 8.96
N VAL A 131 -2.23 6.15 8.28
CA VAL A 131 -2.36 5.82 6.87
C VAL A 131 -2.39 4.31 6.77
N VAL A 132 -3.38 3.79 6.05
CA VAL A 132 -3.67 2.35 6.02
C VAL A 132 -3.66 1.86 4.59
N THR A 133 -3.00 0.72 4.36
CA THR A 133 -2.99 0.11 3.03
C THR A 133 -4.41 -0.19 2.56
N ASP A 134 -4.76 0.37 1.41
CA ASP A 134 -6.02 0.05 0.72
C ASP A 134 -5.82 -1.09 -0.27
N SER A 135 -4.83 -0.96 -1.16
CA SER A 135 -4.55 -1.97 -2.18
C SER A 135 -3.14 -1.84 -2.74
N MET A 136 -2.72 -2.88 -3.44
CA MET A 136 -1.46 -2.91 -4.17
C MET A 136 -1.67 -3.58 -5.52
N ARG A 137 -0.96 -3.08 -6.54
CA ARG A 137 -0.89 -3.69 -7.88
C ARG A 137 0.56 -3.73 -8.32
N LYS A 138 0.87 -4.62 -9.25
CA LYS A 138 2.19 -4.63 -9.89
C LYS A 138 2.10 -5.03 -11.35
N LYS A 139 3.07 -4.60 -12.14
CA LYS A 139 3.19 -4.93 -13.56
C LYS A 139 4.64 -4.83 -13.99
N LYS A 140 4.94 -5.31 -15.19
CA LYS A 140 6.25 -5.05 -15.81
C LYS A 140 6.36 -3.55 -16.12
N GLY A 141 7.51 -2.96 -15.77
CA GLY A 141 7.78 -1.56 -16.04
C GLY A 141 7.09 -0.60 -15.10
N ALA A 142 7.34 0.68 -15.28
CA ALA A 142 6.88 1.72 -14.37
C ALA A 142 5.39 2.04 -14.54
N TRP A 143 4.75 2.46 -13.46
CA TRP A 143 3.43 3.07 -13.49
C TRP A 143 3.60 4.54 -13.86
N GLY A 144 2.76 5.01 -14.78
CA GLY A 144 2.71 6.42 -15.16
C GLY A 144 1.94 7.28 -14.15
N SER A 145 2.10 8.58 -14.27
CA SER A 145 1.39 9.57 -13.46
C SER A 145 -0.08 9.72 -13.87
#